data_34b039a3dd52af121069e487ccf9bd7f
#
_entry.id   34b039a3dd52af121069e487ccf9bd7f
#
_cell.length_a   1.000
_cell.length_b   1.000
_cell.length_c   1.000
_cell.angle_alpha   90.00
_cell.angle_beta   90.00
_cell.angle_gamma   90.00
#
_symmetry.space_group_name_H-M   'P 1'
#
loop_
_entity.id
_entity.type
_entity.pdbx_description
1 polymer ?
#
loop_
_entity_poly.entity_id
_entity_poly.type
_entity_poly.pdbx_seq_one_letter_code
_entity_poly.pdbx_strand_id
1 'polypeptide(L)'
;MVAPYNSAMDPVNLDHTIRVVVEAAPEVVVAVYLYGSQARGTASLQSDVDLGVLLRSVPTPGLHDVARTLEDAIERAVKVPVEVVVLNTAPADLVHRVLRDGVLLLDRDRASRLRFEVQSRNEYFDLAPLRRLYRRLPA
;
A
#
# COMPACT_ATOMS: atom_id res chain seq x y z
N MET A 1 6.63 2.46 -12.52
CA MET A 1 5.40 2.66 -11.78
C MET A 1 5.64 2.65 -10.29
N VAL A 2 5.95 1.53 -9.70
CA VAL A 2 6.35 1.48 -8.29
C VAL A 2 7.87 1.45 -8.22
N ALA A 3 8.48 2.43 -7.53
CA ALA A 3 9.93 2.49 -7.41
C ALA A 3 10.45 1.41 -6.46
N PRO A 4 11.64 0.85 -6.70
CA PRO A 4 12.28 0.02 -5.69
C PRO A 4 12.68 0.88 -4.49
N TYR A 5 12.78 0.23 -3.34
CA TYR A 5 13.14 0.90 -2.11
C TYR A 5 14.57 1.47 -2.17
N ASN A 6 14.74 2.68 -1.64
CA ASN A 6 16.05 3.33 -1.52
C ASN A 6 16.28 3.75 -0.07
N SER A 7 17.19 3.09 0.62
CA SER A 7 17.47 3.28 2.05
C SER A 7 18.03 4.66 2.42
N ALA A 8 18.48 5.45 1.45
CA ALA A 8 19.17 6.70 1.73
C ALA A 8 18.25 7.86 2.16
N MET A 9 16.92 7.70 2.10
CA MET A 9 15.98 8.83 2.21
C MET A 9 15.00 8.75 3.39
N ASP A 10 15.22 7.86 4.38
CA ASP A 10 14.14 7.57 5.31
C ASP A 10 14.35 8.03 6.74
N PRO A 11 13.39 8.79 7.30
CA PRO A 11 13.36 9.08 8.73
C PRO A 11 13.01 7.85 9.59
N VAL A 12 12.31 6.85 9.02
CA VAL A 12 12.06 5.55 9.65
C VAL A 12 13.07 4.56 9.09
N ASN A 13 13.60 3.67 9.95
CA ASN A 13 14.51 2.62 9.48
C ASN A 13 13.75 1.61 8.63
N LEU A 14 13.73 1.81 7.31
CA LEU A 14 12.98 0.97 6.40
C LEU A 14 13.53 -0.44 6.27
N ASP A 15 14.82 -0.65 6.43
CA ASP A 15 15.38 -2.00 6.45
C ASP A 15 14.76 -2.83 7.57
N HIS A 16 14.59 -2.22 8.74
CA HIS A 16 13.90 -2.84 9.87
C HIS A 16 12.42 -3.05 9.57
N THR A 17 11.75 -2.05 9.00
CA THR A 17 10.35 -2.14 8.62
C THR A 17 10.12 -3.26 7.61
N ILE A 18 10.96 -3.38 6.60
CA ILE A 18 10.87 -4.45 5.60
C ILE A 18 10.99 -5.82 6.29
N ARG A 19 11.95 -5.98 7.18
CA ARG A 19 12.10 -7.26 7.91
C ARG A 19 10.88 -7.60 8.73
N VAL A 20 10.30 -6.62 9.41
CA VAL A 20 9.08 -6.83 10.20
C VAL A 20 7.91 -7.20 9.29
N VAL A 21 7.75 -6.52 8.15
CA VAL A 21 6.72 -6.84 7.16
C VAL A 21 6.87 -8.27 6.65
N VAL A 22 8.08 -8.67 6.28
CA VAL A 22 8.34 -10.02 5.77
C VAL A 22 7.98 -11.08 6.81
N GLU A 23 8.34 -10.85 8.07
CA GLU A 23 8.09 -11.81 9.15
C GLU A 23 6.62 -11.83 9.57
N ALA A 24 5.96 -10.67 9.61
CA ALA A 24 4.60 -10.53 10.15
C ALA A 24 3.52 -10.81 9.12
N ALA A 25 3.80 -10.60 7.82
CA ALA A 25 2.78 -10.71 6.78
C ALA A 25 2.32 -12.16 6.61
N PRO A 26 1.02 -12.44 6.81
CA PRO A 26 0.47 -13.78 6.56
C PRO A 26 0.72 -14.24 5.12
N GLU A 27 0.64 -15.53 4.89
CA GLU A 27 0.90 -16.11 3.57
C GLU A 27 -0.03 -15.59 2.48
N VAL A 28 -1.24 -15.17 2.85
CA VAL A 28 -2.21 -14.61 1.91
C VAL A 28 -1.74 -13.27 1.33
N VAL A 29 -0.78 -12.60 1.96
CA VAL A 29 -0.25 -11.32 1.47
C VAL A 29 0.72 -11.59 0.32
N VAL A 30 0.37 -11.07 -0.85
CA VAL A 30 1.15 -11.22 -2.09
C VAL A 30 2.18 -10.09 -2.23
N ALA A 31 1.79 -8.88 -1.90
CA ALA A 31 2.65 -7.71 -2.04
C ALA A 31 2.31 -6.66 -0.98
N VAL A 32 3.32 -5.86 -0.62
CA VAL A 32 3.17 -4.72 0.29
C VAL A 32 3.84 -3.51 -0.31
N TYR A 33 3.12 -2.39 -0.33
CA TYR A 33 3.59 -1.10 -0.83
C TYR A 33 3.62 -0.09 0.30
N LEU A 34 4.69 0.68 0.38
CA LEU A 34 4.76 1.88 1.22
C LEU A 34 4.30 3.07 0.38
N TYR A 35 3.38 3.87 0.90
CA TYR A 35 2.94 5.07 0.20
C TYR A 35 2.83 6.26 1.17
N GLY A 36 2.25 7.38 0.72
CA GLY A 36 2.13 8.57 1.54
C GLY A 36 3.46 9.30 1.74
N SER A 37 3.59 10.06 2.83
CA SER A 37 4.74 10.91 3.09
C SER A 37 6.05 10.14 3.25
N GLN A 38 6.02 8.94 3.82
CA GLN A 38 7.22 8.10 3.96
C GLN A 38 7.79 7.71 2.59
N ALA A 39 6.92 7.33 1.64
CA ALA A 39 7.35 6.97 0.29
C ALA A 39 7.86 8.17 -0.50
N ARG A 40 7.26 9.35 -0.30
CA ARG A 40 7.65 10.57 -1.01
C ARG A 40 8.92 11.23 -0.46
N GLY A 41 9.44 10.76 0.68
CA GLY A 41 10.59 11.39 1.32
C GLY A 41 10.26 12.73 1.98
N THR A 42 8.99 13.04 2.19
CA THR A 42 8.53 14.28 2.85
C THR A 42 8.16 14.08 4.31
N ALA A 43 8.35 12.85 4.82
CA ALA A 43 8.00 12.50 6.18
C ALA A 43 8.94 13.13 7.21
N SER A 44 8.39 13.47 8.38
CA SER A 44 9.17 13.72 9.58
C SER A 44 9.35 12.40 10.35
N LEU A 45 10.13 12.44 11.44
CA LEU A 45 10.33 11.28 12.32
C LEU A 45 9.03 10.80 12.98
N GLN A 46 8.00 11.65 13.02
CA GLN A 46 6.72 11.32 13.64
C GLN A 46 5.61 11.08 12.62
N SER A 47 5.94 11.07 11.32
CA SER A 47 4.94 10.82 10.29
C SER A 47 4.46 9.38 10.35
N ASP A 48 3.17 9.18 10.06
CA ASP A 48 2.54 7.87 9.99
C ASP A 48 3.14 7.05 8.85
N VAL A 49 3.11 5.75 9.00
CA VAL A 49 3.48 4.80 7.95
C VAL A 49 2.20 4.30 7.29
N ASP A 50 2.08 4.51 5.98
CA ASP A 50 0.93 4.08 5.20
C ASP A 50 1.33 2.90 4.32
N LEU A 51 0.67 1.76 4.50
CA LEU A 51 0.94 0.55 3.75
C LEU A 51 -0.29 0.10 2.97
N GLY A 52 -0.07 -0.26 1.71
CA GLY A 52 -1.08 -0.94 0.90
C GLY A 52 -0.70 -2.41 0.77
N VAL A 53 -1.62 -3.31 1.07
CA VAL A 53 -1.38 -4.74 0.95
C VAL A 53 -2.25 -5.35 -0.13
N LEU A 54 -1.65 -6.19 -0.96
CA LEU A 54 -2.37 -6.99 -1.94
C LEU A 54 -2.48 -8.41 -1.42
N LEU A 55 -3.70 -8.90 -1.33
CA LEU A 55 -3.98 -10.27 -0.90
C LEU A 55 -4.22 -11.17 -2.11
N ARG A 56 -3.81 -12.44 -2.01
CA ARG A 56 -4.05 -13.45 -3.05
C ARG A 56 -5.55 -13.68 -3.26
N SER A 57 -6.30 -13.66 -2.17
CA SER A 57 -7.75 -13.71 -2.18
C SER A 57 -8.25 -12.88 -1.01
N VAL A 58 -9.48 -12.41 -1.08
CA VAL A 58 -10.08 -11.66 0.01
C VAL A 58 -10.94 -12.62 0.83
N PRO A 59 -10.39 -13.19 1.93
CA PRO A 59 -11.18 -14.05 2.79
C PRO A 59 -12.22 -13.21 3.54
N THR A 60 -13.46 -13.65 3.50
CA THR A 60 -14.53 -13.05 4.27
C THR A 60 -14.86 -14.03 5.40
N PRO A 61 -14.77 -13.61 6.67
CA PRO A 61 -14.64 -12.27 7.24
C PRO A 61 -13.23 -11.79 7.58
N GLY A 62 -12.17 -12.47 7.20
CA GLY A 62 -10.81 -12.25 7.70
C GLY A 62 -10.08 -10.99 7.24
N LEU A 63 -10.68 -10.14 6.41
CA LEU A 63 -10.02 -8.99 5.80
C LEU A 63 -9.44 -8.00 6.81
N HIS A 64 -10.22 -7.64 7.81
CA HIS A 64 -9.81 -6.68 8.84
C HIS A 64 -8.73 -7.26 9.77
N ASP A 65 -8.70 -8.56 9.94
CA ASP A 65 -7.74 -9.22 10.81
C ASP A 65 -6.32 -9.18 10.23
N VAL A 66 -6.19 -9.35 8.91
CA VAL A 66 -4.89 -9.25 8.22
C VAL A 66 -4.31 -7.86 8.38
N ALA A 67 -5.11 -6.83 8.11
CA ALA A 67 -4.69 -5.44 8.24
C ALA A 67 -4.26 -5.12 9.67
N ARG A 68 -5.08 -5.48 10.64
CA ARG A 68 -4.81 -5.22 12.05
C ARG A 68 -3.56 -5.95 12.54
N THR A 69 -3.38 -7.20 12.14
CA THR A 69 -2.19 -7.98 12.50
C THR A 69 -0.92 -7.29 12.04
N LEU A 70 -0.91 -6.81 10.79
CA LEU A 70 0.22 -6.08 10.25
C LEU A 70 0.43 -4.73 10.96
N GLU A 71 -0.63 -3.97 11.16
CA GLU A 71 -0.56 -2.68 11.87
C GLU A 71 0.09 -2.85 13.24
N ASP A 72 -0.41 -3.79 14.03
CA ASP A 72 0.08 -4.00 15.40
C ASP A 72 1.55 -4.42 15.41
N ALA A 73 1.94 -5.34 14.54
CA ALA A 73 3.31 -5.82 14.47
C ALA A 73 4.29 -4.73 14.06
N ILE A 74 3.92 -3.94 13.05
CA ILE A 74 4.79 -2.89 12.52
C ILE A 74 4.87 -1.71 13.49
N GLU A 75 3.75 -1.29 14.08
CA GLU A 75 3.74 -0.22 15.08
C GLU A 75 4.65 -0.53 16.26
N ARG A 76 4.64 -1.77 16.74
CA ARG A 76 5.53 -2.19 17.83
C ARG A 76 7.01 -2.07 17.44
N ALA A 77 7.34 -2.28 16.19
CA ALA A 77 8.70 -2.25 15.70
C ALA A 77 9.19 -0.83 15.39
N VAL A 78 8.35 -0.02 14.72
CA VAL A 78 8.78 1.30 14.22
C VAL A 78 8.41 2.45 15.15
N LYS A 79 7.54 2.22 16.13
CA LYS A 79 7.15 3.19 17.16
C LYS A 79 6.44 4.44 16.62
N VAL A 80 5.81 4.33 15.46
CA VAL A 80 4.93 5.36 14.90
C VAL A 80 3.62 4.70 14.45
N PRO A 81 2.51 5.46 14.32
CA PRO A 81 1.26 4.90 13.85
C PRO A 81 1.40 4.29 12.44
N VAL A 82 0.75 3.16 12.22
CA VAL A 82 0.76 2.45 10.94
C VAL A 82 -0.68 2.23 10.50
N GLU A 83 -0.98 2.62 9.27
CA GLU A 83 -2.27 2.34 8.64
C GLU A 83 -2.08 1.36 7.50
N VAL A 84 -2.83 0.27 7.53
CA VAL A 84 -2.79 -0.76 6.48
C VAL A 84 -4.12 -0.74 5.73
N VAL A 85 -4.04 -0.57 4.41
CA VAL A 85 -5.19 -0.62 3.51
C VAL A 85 -5.07 -1.84 2.62
N VAL A 86 -6.16 -2.60 2.49
CA VAL A 86 -6.22 -3.75 1.59
C VAL A 86 -6.57 -3.24 0.19
N LEU A 87 -5.66 -3.40 -0.75
CA LEU A 87 -5.80 -2.85 -2.10
C LEU A 87 -6.87 -3.55 -2.91
N ASN A 88 -7.15 -4.82 -2.62
CA ASN A 88 -8.16 -5.60 -3.33
C ASN A 88 -9.55 -4.95 -3.30
N THR A 89 -9.86 -4.22 -2.24
CA THR A 89 -11.18 -3.60 -2.02
C THR A 89 -11.10 -2.09 -1.87
N ALA A 90 -9.94 -1.49 -2.04
CA ALA A 90 -9.77 -0.04 -1.92
C ALA A 90 -10.34 0.68 -3.14
N PRO A 91 -10.75 1.96 -2.99
CA PRO A 91 -11.19 2.77 -4.11
C PRO A 91 -10.12 2.90 -5.20
N ALA A 92 -10.53 2.98 -6.46
CA ALA A 92 -9.63 3.07 -7.60
C ALA A 92 -8.65 4.25 -7.50
N ASP A 93 -9.09 5.39 -6.99
CA ASP A 93 -8.24 6.57 -6.82
C ASP A 93 -7.11 6.32 -5.82
N LEU A 94 -7.39 5.64 -4.72
CA LEU A 94 -6.38 5.30 -3.73
C LEU A 94 -5.38 4.30 -4.29
N VAL A 95 -5.86 3.25 -4.95
CA VAL A 95 -4.99 2.25 -5.59
C VAL A 95 -4.08 2.92 -6.61
N HIS A 96 -4.61 3.82 -7.42
CA HIS A 96 -3.82 4.54 -8.42
C HIS A 96 -2.68 5.35 -7.76
N ARG A 97 -2.97 6.05 -6.66
CA ARG A 97 -1.93 6.80 -5.93
C ARG A 97 -0.85 5.89 -5.37
N VAL A 98 -1.25 4.75 -4.80
CA VAL A 98 -0.30 3.76 -4.27
C VAL A 98 0.62 3.24 -5.37
N LEU A 99 0.06 2.88 -6.52
CA LEU A 99 0.85 2.34 -7.63
C LEU A 99 1.71 3.39 -8.31
N ARG A 100 1.27 4.65 -8.35
CA ARG A 100 2.05 5.74 -8.94
C ARG A 100 3.22 6.16 -8.07
N ASP A 101 2.99 6.36 -6.77
CA ASP A 101 3.94 7.00 -5.87
C ASP A 101 4.56 6.04 -4.86
N GLY A 102 4.03 4.84 -4.74
CA GLY A 102 4.43 3.89 -3.72
C GLY A 102 5.77 3.22 -3.99
N VAL A 103 6.30 2.61 -2.93
CA VAL A 103 7.53 1.82 -2.97
C VAL A 103 7.17 0.39 -2.61
N LEU A 104 7.57 -0.55 -3.44
CA LEU A 104 7.30 -1.98 -3.22
C LEU A 104 8.24 -2.52 -2.14
N LEU A 105 7.69 -2.97 -1.02
CA LEU A 105 8.47 -3.52 0.09
C LEU A 105 8.54 -5.04 0.06
N LEU A 106 7.48 -5.69 -0.39
CA LEU A 106 7.36 -7.16 -0.42
C LEU A 106 6.68 -7.57 -1.71
N ASP A 107 7.25 -8.56 -2.40
CA ASP A 107 6.69 -9.12 -3.63
C ASP A 107 6.87 -10.64 -3.60
N ARG A 108 5.82 -11.35 -3.19
CA ARG A 108 5.85 -12.82 -3.09
C ARG A 108 5.35 -13.53 -4.34
N ASP A 109 4.61 -12.82 -5.20
CA ASP A 109 4.05 -13.38 -6.43
C ASP A 109 3.98 -12.28 -7.50
N ARG A 110 5.06 -12.16 -8.24
CA ARG A 110 5.20 -11.12 -9.25
C ARG A 110 4.10 -11.15 -10.29
N ALA A 111 3.71 -12.34 -10.74
CA ALA A 111 2.67 -12.46 -11.77
C ALA A 111 1.32 -11.95 -11.28
N SER A 112 0.93 -12.33 -10.07
CA SER A 112 -0.31 -11.84 -9.45
C SER A 112 -0.27 -10.34 -9.22
N ARG A 113 0.86 -9.82 -8.75
CA ARG A 113 1.05 -8.39 -8.53
C ARG A 113 0.93 -7.62 -9.83
N LEU A 114 1.59 -8.05 -10.89
CA LEU A 114 1.54 -7.37 -12.20
C LEU A 114 0.13 -7.40 -12.80
N ARG A 115 -0.58 -8.52 -12.68
CA ARG A 115 -1.99 -8.58 -13.12
C ARG A 115 -2.85 -7.56 -12.40
N PHE A 116 -2.68 -7.46 -11.08
CA PHE A 116 -3.41 -6.48 -10.29
C PHE A 116 -3.08 -5.04 -10.71
N GLU A 117 -1.81 -4.73 -10.90
CA GLU A 117 -1.37 -3.38 -11.30
C GLU A 117 -1.94 -2.98 -12.66
N VAL A 118 -1.91 -3.88 -13.64
CA VAL A 118 -2.47 -3.62 -14.97
C VAL A 118 -3.98 -3.45 -14.91
N GLN A 119 -4.68 -4.34 -14.22
CA GLN A 119 -6.13 -4.27 -14.07
C GLN A 119 -6.57 -2.99 -13.37
N SER A 120 -5.88 -2.61 -12.31
CA SER A 120 -6.18 -1.40 -11.54
C SER A 120 -5.96 -0.13 -12.36
N ARG A 121 -4.91 -0.10 -13.17
CA ARG A 121 -4.64 1.02 -14.07
C ARG A 121 -5.73 1.15 -15.10
N ASN A 122 -6.14 0.05 -15.73
CA ASN A 122 -7.21 0.05 -16.74
C ASN A 122 -8.52 0.53 -16.11
N GLU A 123 -8.86 0.04 -14.94
CA GLU A 123 -10.06 0.46 -14.22
C GLU A 123 -10.03 1.97 -13.89
N TYR A 124 -8.89 2.47 -13.44
CA TYR A 124 -8.72 3.88 -13.15
C TYR A 124 -8.96 4.75 -14.39
N PHE A 125 -8.41 4.38 -15.53
CA PHE A 125 -8.58 5.14 -16.77
C PHE A 125 -9.99 5.02 -17.34
N ASP A 126 -10.63 3.87 -17.20
CA ASP A 126 -12.03 3.68 -17.63
C ASP A 126 -12.99 4.59 -16.84
N LEU A 127 -12.67 4.92 -15.60
CA LEU A 127 -13.47 5.81 -14.76
C LEU A 127 -13.10 7.29 -14.93
N ALA A 128 -12.07 7.62 -15.69
CA ALA A 128 -11.60 9.00 -15.83
C ALA A 128 -12.68 9.98 -16.37
N PRO A 129 -13.49 9.63 -17.38
CA PRO A 129 -14.55 10.52 -17.83
C PRO A 129 -15.58 10.82 -16.75
N LEU A 130 -15.94 9.83 -15.96
CA LEU A 130 -16.91 9.99 -14.86
C LEU A 130 -16.35 10.91 -13.77
N ARG A 131 -15.06 10.74 -13.40
CA ARG A 131 -14.42 11.63 -12.44
C ARG A 131 -14.40 13.08 -12.89
N ARG A 132 -14.13 13.32 -14.17
CA ARG A 132 -14.16 14.68 -14.74
C ARG A 132 -15.55 15.29 -14.65
N LEU A 133 -16.58 14.50 -14.90
CA LEU A 133 -17.97 14.95 -14.78
C LEU A 133 -18.29 15.36 -13.36
N TYR A 134 -17.93 14.56 -12.37
CA TYR A 134 -18.17 14.88 -10.96
C TYR A 134 -17.47 16.16 -10.52
N ARG A 135 -16.26 16.40 -10.99
CA ARG A 135 -15.53 17.65 -10.66
C ARG A 135 -16.20 18.91 -11.20
N ARG A 136 -17.02 18.79 -12.24
CA ARG A 136 -17.72 19.92 -12.86
C ARG A 136 -19.09 20.19 -12.24
N LEU A 137 -19.58 19.29 -11.39
CA LEU A 137 -20.86 19.48 -10.73
C LEU A 137 -20.71 20.54 -9.63
N PRO A 138 -21.72 21.44 -9.50
CA PRO A 138 -21.71 22.40 -8.39
C PRO A 138 -21.80 21.68 -7.04
N ALA A 139 -21.16 22.28 -6.03
CA ALA A 139 -21.11 21.72 -4.69
C ALA A 139 -22.50 21.65 -4.06
#